data_1e35f9e9a8ce1cc8eb99bcc0de15642c
#
_entry.id   1e35f9e9a8ce1cc8eb99bcc0de15642c
#
_cell.length_a   1.000
_cell.length_b   1.000
_cell.length_c   1.000
_cell.angle_alpha   90.00
_cell.angle_beta   90.00
_cell.angle_gamma   90.00
#
_symmetry.space_group_name_H-M   'P 1'
#
loop_
_entity.id
_entity.type
_entity.pdbx_description
1 polymer ?
#
loop_
_entity_poly.entity_id
_entity_poly.type
_entity_poly.pdbx_seq_one_letter_code
_entity_poly.pdbx_strand_id
1 'polypeptide(L)'
;MSHQLVILLNDESQLQYDRRKPLLESQRKFLDKMDRELQQGVVINNQSIKQPDLQQRAQFVALNLIQAIQTNDEQKAAAMCAYLAVFLPDLKQVKAEQQAQGLIVDLVFDKEYVEEVKVQFTPSVGKPN
;
A
#
# COMPACT_ATOMS: atom_id res chain seq x y z
N MET A 1 0.06 3.34 -19.52
CA MET A 1 0.29 2.45 -18.36
C MET A 1 0.85 3.21 -17.21
N SER A 2 0.25 3.00 -16.05
CA SER A 2 0.73 3.64 -14.83
C SER A 2 1.91 2.84 -14.27
N HIS A 3 2.95 3.55 -13.84
CA HIS A 3 4.09 2.96 -13.14
C HIS A 3 4.00 3.21 -11.65
N GLN A 4 2.83 3.57 -11.16
CA GLN A 4 2.66 3.94 -9.77
C GLN A 4 1.92 2.86 -8.99
N LEU A 5 2.41 2.62 -7.78
CA LEU A 5 1.67 1.89 -6.77
C LEU A 5 0.97 2.92 -5.90
N VAL A 6 -0.35 2.83 -5.80
CA VAL A 6 -1.16 3.82 -5.08
C VAL A 6 -1.67 3.22 -3.78
N ILE A 7 -1.52 3.96 -2.71
CA ILE A 7 -1.95 3.56 -1.36
C ILE A 7 -3.15 4.40 -0.97
N LEU A 8 -4.26 3.73 -0.70
CA LEU A 8 -5.52 4.38 -0.37
C LEU A 8 -5.96 4.00 1.05
N LEU A 9 -6.51 4.97 1.75
CA LEU A 9 -7.16 4.74 3.04
C LEU A 9 -8.54 5.38 2.97
N ASN A 10 -9.57 4.56 3.16
CA ASN A 10 -10.96 4.98 3.07
C ASN A 10 -11.24 5.70 1.74
N ASP A 11 -10.76 5.11 0.64
CA ASP A 11 -10.90 5.59 -0.73
C ASP A 11 -10.14 6.89 -1.04
N GLU A 12 -9.33 7.38 -0.12
CA GLU A 12 -8.50 8.55 -0.36
C GLU A 12 -7.05 8.15 -0.58
N SER A 13 -6.47 8.65 -1.67
CA SER A 13 -5.05 8.40 -1.98
C SER A 13 -4.16 9.07 -0.94
N GLN A 14 -3.34 8.28 -0.28
CA GLN A 14 -2.41 8.76 0.74
C GLN A 14 -0.99 8.89 0.22
N LEU A 15 -0.62 8.02 -0.70
CA LEU A 15 0.74 7.90 -1.14
C LEU A 15 0.77 7.29 -2.53
N GLN A 16 1.68 7.76 -3.37
CA GLN A 16 1.90 7.19 -4.69
C GLN A 16 3.39 6.90 -4.82
N TYR A 17 3.71 5.65 -5.11
CA TYR A 17 5.09 5.22 -5.26
C TYR A 17 5.40 5.01 -6.74
N ASP A 18 6.38 5.74 -7.25
CA ASP A 18 6.80 5.63 -8.65
C ASP A 18 7.80 4.49 -8.79
N ARG A 19 7.40 3.42 -9.46
CA ARG A 19 8.23 2.23 -9.67
C ARG A 19 9.43 2.49 -10.59
N ARG A 20 9.42 3.61 -11.31
CA ARG A 20 10.52 3.95 -12.20
C ARG A 20 11.73 4.50 -11.48
N LYS A 21 11.55 4.92 -10.22
CA LYS A 21 12.67 5.40 -9.43
C LYS A 21 13.60 4.23 -9.10
N PRO A 22 14.89 4.33 -9.48
CA PRO A 22 15.82 3.25 -9.17
C PRO A 22 16.09 3.20 -7.67
N LEU A 23 16.25 1.99 -7.17
CA LEU A 23 16.67 1.78 -5.79
C LEU A 23 18.18 1.81 -5.70
N LEU A 24 18.69 2.45 -4.67
CA LEU A 24 20.10 2.33 -4.33
C LEU A 24 20.39 0.90 -3.88
N GLU A 25 21.61 0.45 -4.09
CA GLU A 25 22.01 -0.89 -3.69
C GLU A 25 21.76 -1.12 -2.18
N SER A 26 22.06 -0.13 -1.37
CA SER A 26 21.83 -0.22 0.08
C SER A 26 20.35 -0.39 0.41
N GLN A 27 19.47 0.28 -0.34
CA GLN A 27 18.03 0.13 -0.16
C GLN A 27 17.57 -1.27 -0.54
N ARG A 28 18.08 -1.81 -1.64
CA ARG A 28 17.73 -3.16 -2.06
C ARG A 28 18.19 -4.20 -1.04
N LYS A 29 19.39 -4.04 -0.50
CA LYS A 29 19.90 -4.93 0.54
C LYS A 29 19.04 -4.87 1.80
N PHE A 30 18.59 -3.68 2.15
CA PHE A 30 17.68 -3.51 3.29
C PHE A 30 16.38 -4.28 3.07
N LEU A 31 15.80 -4.18 1.88
CA LEU A 31 14.55 -4.88 1.55
C LEU A 31 14.74 -6.40 1.55
N ASP A 32 15.86 -6.87 1.02
CA ASP A 32 16.15 -8.30 1.01
C ASP A 32 16.30 -8.84 2.45
N LYS A 33 16.96 -8.09 3.31
CA LYS A 33 17.09 -8.46 4.72
C LYS A 33 15.72 -8.48 5.40
N MET A 34 14.91 -7.46 5.16
CA MET A 34 13.57 -7.36 5.70
C MET A 34 12.73 -8.58 5.28
N ASP A 35 12.79 -8.96 4.01
CA ASP A 35 12.04 -10.11 3.52
C ASP A 35 12.48 -11.41 4.19
N ARG A 36 13.79 -11.59 4.37
CA ARG A 36 14.29 -12.78 5.07
C ARG A 36 13.80 -12.83 6.52
N GLU A 37 13.74 -11.69 7.18
CA GLU A 37 13.23 -11.63 8.55
C GLU A 37 11.75 -11.96 8.60
N LEU A 38 10.98 -11.45 7.64
CA LEU A 38 9.55 -11.71 7.57
C LEU A 38 9.25 -13.18 7.30
N GLN A 39 10.14 -13.88 6.58
CA GLN A 39 9.98 -15.31 6.30
C GLN A 39 10.02 -16.14 7.56
N GLN A 40 10.59 -15.64 8.65
CA GLN A 40 10.65 -16.35 9.92
C GLN A 40 9.29 -16.38 10.62
N GLY A 41 8.43 -15.43 10.33
CA GLY A 41 7.11 -15.39 10.91
C GLY A 41 6.56 -13.97 10.97
N VAL A 42 5.26 -13.87 10.89
CA VAL A 42 4.55 -12.59 11.04
C VAL A 42 3.34 -12.80 11.93
N VAL A 43 2.81 -11.70 12.48
CA VAL A 43 1.57 -11.73 13.25
C VAL A 43 0.54 -10.88 12.53
N ILE A 44 -0.57 -11.49 12.14
CA ILE A 44 -1.68 -10.80 11.47
C ILE A 44 -2.95 -11.11 12.27
N ASN A 45 -3.66 -10.06 12.71
CA ASN A 45 -4.91 -10.19 13.46
C ASN A 45 -4.75 -11.11 14.69
N ASN A 46 -3.68 -10.90 15.43
CA ASN A 46 -3.32 -11.67 16.63
C ASN A 46 -3.02 -13.14 16.37
N GLN A 47 -2.86 -13.52 15.10
CA GLN A 47 -2.46 -14.87 14.74
C GLN A 47 -0.99 -14.88 14.31
N SER A 48 -0.23 -15.76 14.94
CA SER A 48 1.17 -15.98 14.56
C SER A 48 1.22 -16.92 13.37
N ILE A 49 1.84 -16.48 12.28
CA ILE A 49 1.99 -17.25 11.06
C ILE A 49 3.46 -17.61 10.91
N LYS A 50 3.78 -18.89 10.98
CA LYS A 50 5.14 -19.37 10.79
C LYS A 50 5.37 -19.63 9.31
N GLN A 51 6.53 -19.21 8.80
CA GLN A 51 6.88 -19.39 7.40
C GLN A 51 5.80 -18.83 6.46
N PRO A 52 5.44 -17.55 6.63
CA PRO A 52 4.41 -16.96 5.79
C PRO A 52 4.83 -16.96 4.32
N ASP A 53 3.86 -17.18 3.43
CA ASP A 53 4.11 -17.07 2.00
C ASP A 53 4.21 -15.58 1.61
N LEU A 54 4.52 -15.30 0.35
CA LEU A 54 4.70 -13.92 -0.11
C LEU A 54 3.44 -13.10 0.10
N GLN A 55 2.26 -13.66 -0.16
CA GLN A 55 1.00 -12.97 0.03
C GLN A 55 0.80 -12.57 1.49
N GLN A 56 1.09 -13.46 2.40
CA GLN A 56 0.97 -13.19 3.84
C GLN A 56 1.97 -12.15 4.30
N ARG A 57 3.20 -12.22 3.80
CA ARG A 57 4.21 -11.19 4.11
C ARG A 57 3.78 -9.82 3.59
N ALA A 58 3.25 -9.80 2.37
CA ALA A 58 2.76 -8.56 1.76
C ALA A 58 1.59 -7.98 2.56
N GLN A 59 0.69 -8.82 3.03
CA GLN A 59 -0.43 -8.37 3.86
C GLN A 59 0.06 -7.73 5.15
N PHE A 60 1.04 -8.36 5.79
CA PHE A 60 1.65 -7.82 7.01
C PHE A 60 2.30 -6.47 6.74
N VAL A 61 3.08 -6.37 5.66
CA VAL A 61 3.75 -5.12 5.29
C VAL A 61 2.74 -4.03 4.97
N ALA A 62 1.67 -4.38 4.26
CA ALA A 62 0.63 -3.41 3.91
C ALA A 62 -0.07 -2.87 5.16
N LEU A 63 -0.36 -3.71 6.14
CA LEU A 63 -0.94 -3.28 7.41
C LEU A 63 0.00 -2.30 8.13
N ASN A 64 1.28 -2.63 8.15
CA ASN A 64 2.28 -1.76 8.78
C ASN A 64 2.45 -0.45 8.02
N LEU A 65 2.34 -0.49 6.69
CA LEU A 65 2.37 0.70 5.86
C LEU A 65 1.25 1.68 6.25
N ILE A 66 0.04 1.17 6.36
CA ILE A 66 -1.11 2.01 6.73
C ILE A 66 -0.91 2.59 8.12
N GLN A 67 -0.43 1.80 9.07
CA GLN A 67 -0.14 2.29 10.41
C GLN A 67 0.92 3.38 10.39
N ALA A 68 1.95 3.22 9.55
CA ALA A 68 2.99 4.24 9.41
C ALA A 68 2.43 5.55 8.85
N ILE A 69 1.52 5.45 7.89
CA ILE A 69 0.84 6.63 7.35
C ILE A 69 0.01 7.31 8.44
N GLN A 70 -0.75 6.54 9.21
CA GLN A 70 -1.60 7.08 10.28
C GLN A 70 -0.80 7.74 11.40
N THR A 71 0.43 7.31 11.62
CA THR A 71 1.29 7.86 12.66
C THR A 71 2.33 8.83 12.12
N ASN A 72 2.27 9.17 10.84
CA ASN A 72 3.18 10.10 10.15
C ASN A 72 4.65 9.65 10.20
N ASP A 73 4.87 8.35 10.18
CA ASP A 73 6.21 7.79 10.10
C ASP A 73 6.61 7.63 8.63
N GLU A 74 7.14 8.69 8.05
CA GLU A 74 7.43 8.76 6.62
C GLU A 74 8.52 7.78 6.19
N GLN A 75 9.54 7.58 7.02
CA GLN A 75 10.61 6.64 6.67
C GLN A 75 10.11 5.20 6.62
N LYS A 76 9.32 4.83 7.61
CA LYS A 76 8.73 3.49 7.64
C LYS A 76 7.77 3.31 6.47
N ALA A 77 6.92 4.30 6.20
CA ALA A 77 5.99 4.25 5.08
C ALA A 77 6.72 4.07 3.76
N ALA A 78 7.80 4.81 3.54
CA ALA A 78 8.59 4.70 2.31
C ALA A 78 9.21 3.30 2.17
N ALA A 79 9.76 2.75 3.24
CA ALA A 79 10.36 1.42 3.21
C ALA A 79 9.31 0.33 2.92
N MET A 80 8.14 0.43 3.53
CA MET A 80 7.06 -0.53 3.30
C MET A 80 6.53 -0.45 1.87
N CYS A 81 6.38 0.76 1.34
CA CYS A 81 6.00 0.95 -0.07
C CYS A 81 7.01 0.32 -1.01
N ALA A 82 8.29 0.56 -0.76
CA ALA A 82 9.36 0.00 -1.59
C ALA A 82 9.33 -1.53 -1.56
N TYR A 83 9.12 -2.12 -0.39
CA TYR A 83 8.99 -3.56 -0.27
C TYR A 83 7.89 -4.10 -1.16
N LEU A 84 6.69 -3.53 -1.05
CA LEU A 84 5.55 -3.98 -1.83
C LEU A 84 5.79 -3.80 -3.34
N ALA A 85 6.39 -2.68 -3.73
CA ALA A 85 6.65 -2.41 -5.14
C ALA A 85 7.66 -3.39 -5.74
N VAL A 86 8.67 -3.78 -4.96
CA VAL A 86 9.75 -4.66 -5.45
C VAL A 86 9.31 -6.12 -5.46
N PHE A 87 8.72 -6.59 -4.36
CA PHE A 87 8.40 -8.01 -4.22
C PHE A 87 7.07 -8.39 -4.85
N LEU A 88 6.20 -7.41 -5.13
CA LEU A 88 4.95 -7.64 -5.84
C LEU A 88 4.88 -6.69 -7.05
N PRO A 89 5.61 -7.00 -8.12
CA PRO A 89 5.70 -6.07 -9.27
C PRO A 89 4.37 -5.84 -9.97
N ASP A 90 3.41 -6.73 -9.81
CA ASP A 90 2.09 -6.59 -10.43
C ASP A 90 1.08 -5.89 -9.54
N LEU A 91 1.44 -5.57 -8.31
CA LEU A 91 0.54 -4.88 -7.39
C LEU A 91 0.31 -3.45 -7.88
N LYS A 92 -0.96 -3.05 -7.98
CA LYS A 92 -1.35 -1.74 -8.49
C LYS A 92 -1.86 -0.81 -7.41
N GLN A 93 -2.56 -1.36 -6.44
CA GLN A 93 -3.12 -0.56 -5.35
C GLN A 93 -3.08 -1.32 -4.04
N VAL A 94 -2.89 -0.59 -2.96
CA VAL A 94 -3.16 -1.06 -1.61
C VAL A 94 -4.37 -0.28 -1.12
N LYS A 95 -5.48 -0.95 -0.89
CA LYS A 95 -6.72 -0.31 -0.46
C LYS A 95 -6.99 -0.70 0.98
N ALA A 96 -7.00 0.28 1.85
CA ALA A 96 -7.25 0.06 3.27
C ALA A 96 -8.53 0.76 3.68
N GLU A 97 -9.23 0.13 4.60
CA GLU A 97 -10.49 0.65 5.12
C GLU A 97 -10.50 0.47 6.63
N GLN A 98 -10.69 1.57 7.33
CA GLN A 98 -10.78 1.53 8.78
C GLN A 98 -12.24 1.25 9.16
N GLN A 99 -12.46 0.14 9.85
CA GLN A 99 -13.77 -0.25 10.32
C GLN A 99 -13.77 -0.32 11.85
N ALA A 100 -14.95 -0.44 12.44
CA ALA A 100 -15.08 -0.50 13.89
C ALA A 100 -14.28 -1.66 14.50
N GLN A 101 -14.14 -2.75 13.75
CA GLN A 101 -13.44 -3.95 14.21
C GLN A 101 -11.94 -3.93 13.92
N GLY A 102 -11.46 -2.94 13.20
CA GLY A 102 -10.07 -2.84 12.83
C GLY A 102 -9.85 -2.44 11.39
N LEU A 103 -8.63 -2.58 10.95
CA LEU A 103 -8.20 -2.17 9.62
C LEU A 103 -8.27 -3.36 8.66
N ILE A 104 -8.95 -3.17 7.54
CA ILE A 104 -9.01 -4.16 6.47
C ILE A 104 -8.17 -3.65 5.30
N VAL A 105 -7.30 -4.51 4.77
CA VAL A 105 -6.41 -4.15 3.67
C VAL A 105 -6.57 -5.13 2.53
N ASP A 106 -6.83 -4.59 1.33
CA ASP A 106 -6.90 -5.35 0.09
C ASP A 106 -5.74 -5.00 -0.81
N LEU A 107 -5.12 -6.01 -1.38
CA LEU A 107 -4.06 -5.86 -2.38
C LEU A 107 -4.69 -6.04 -3.76
N VAL A 108 -4.64 -4.99 -4.57
CA VAL A 108 -5.32 -4.97 -5.88
C VAL A 108 -4.30 -5.10 -7.00
N PHE A 109 -4.44 -6.15 -7.81
CA PHE A 109 -3.52 -6.47 -8.90
C PHE A 109 -4.11 -6.25 -10.29
N ASP A 110 -5.44 -6.19 -10.38
CA ASP A 110 -6.14 -6.20 -11.66
C ASP A 110 -6.65 -4.84 -12.13
N LYS A 111 -6.56 -3.83 -11.28
CA LYS A 111 -7.06 -2.49 -11.61
C LYS A 111 -6.07 -1.42 -11.20
N GLU A 112 -5.71 -0.57 -12.14
CA GLU A 112 -4.95 0.62 -11.82
C GLU A 112 -5.84 1.67 -11.18
N TYR A 113 -5.23 2.47 -10.30
CA TYR A 113 -5.94 3.57 -9.69
C TYR A 113 -6.24 4.63 -10.76
N VAL A 114 -7.49 5.00 -10.87
CA VAL A 114 -7.92 6.11 -11.69
C VAL A 114 -8.44 7.18 -10.74
N GLU A 115 -7.80 8.32 -10.74
CA GLU A 115 -8.27 9.44 -9.96
C GLU A 115 -9.61 9.88 -10.50
N GLU A 116 -10.66 9.65 -9.72
CA GLU A 116 -11.96 10.17 -10.06
C GLU A 116 -11.92 11.67 -9.93
N VAL A 117 -11.88 12.32 -11.07
CA VAL A 117 -12.27 13.71 -11.08
C VAL A 117 -13.74 13.72 -10.77
N LYS A 118 -14.06 13.90 -9.53
CA LYS A 118 -15.43 14.25 -9.20
C LYS A 118 -15.66 15.61 -9.79
N VAL A 119 -16.04 15.60 -11.03
CA VAL A 119 -16.66 16.76 -11.58
C VAL A 119 -17.93 16.94 -10.78
N GLN A 120 -17.82 17.69 -9.77
CA GLN A 120 -19.01 18.24 -9.22
C GLN A 120 -19.51 19.23 -10.21
N PHE A 121 -20.37 18.73 -11.04
CA PHE A 121 -21.33 19.61 -11.57
C PHE A 121 -22.14 20.12 -10.40
N THR A 122 -21.73 21.19 -9.87
CA THR A 122 -22.75 22.06 -9.40
C THR A 122 -23.52 22.42 -10.65
N PRO A 123 -24.63 21.91 -10.78
CA PRO A 123 -25.50 22.33 -11.85
C PRO A 123 -25.88 23.76 -11.62
N SER A 124 -25.36 24.00 -11.71
CA SER A 124 -25.64 24.69 -11.44
C SER A 124 -25.61 25.23 -12.01
N VAL A 125 -25.24 24.81 -12.35
CA VAL A 125 -25.39 24.93 -12.66
C VAL A 125 -25.98 25.21 -12.95
N GLY A 126 -25.94 25.27 -13.24
CA GLY A 126 -26.47 25.37 -13.41
C GLY A 126 -27.12 25.33 -13.35
N LYS A 127 -27.24 25.51 -13.19
CA LYS A 127 -27.83 25.43 -12.92
C LYS A 127 -28.39 25.67 -12.74
N PRO A 128 -28.67 25.93 -13.01
CA PRO A 128 -29.10 26.08 -12.84
C PRO A 128 -29.71 26.21 -12.67
N ASN A 129 -29.74 26.66 -12.87
CA ASN A 129 -30.31 26.63 -12.47
C ASN A 129 -30.68 26.86 -12.36
#